data_072b578ed11dad10033a4ad20160d6de
#
_entry.id   072b578ed11dad10033a4ad20160d6de
#
_cell.length_a   1.000
_cell.length_b   1.000
_cell.length_c   1.000
_cell.angle_alpha   90.00
_cell.angle_beta   90.00
_cell.angle_gamma   90.00
#
_symmetry.space_group_name_H-M   'P 1'
#
loop_
_entity.id
_entity.type
_entity.pdbx_description
1 polymer ?
#
loop_
_entity_poly.entity_id
_entity_poly.type
_entity_poly.pdbx_seq_one_letter_code
_entity_poly.pdbx_strand_id
1 'polypeptide(L)'
;MPYKIMIMGASYGSLLASKILYGGHSVHLICLPAEADLINAEGFKVRLPIRGRKDPVLLESRKLPGKVTAGGTTSANPADFDLVGLAMQEPQYRSPGVRELLDAVAKSGKPCMSIMNMPPLPYMRRIPGLNGDSLKPAYTDAGVWDNFDPERMTLNSPDPQAIRPPEE
;
A
#
# COMPACT_ATOMS: atom_id res chain seq x y z
N MET A 1 10.92 -2.35 -18.91
CA MET A 1 11.75 -1.98 -17.74
C MET A 1 10.98 -2.31 -16.46
N PRO A 2 11.62 -2.79 -15.40
CA PRO A 2 10.95 -3.01 -14.14
C PRO A 2 10.56 -1.67 -13.50
N TYR A 3 9.34 -1.58 -12.99
CA TYR A 3 8.87 -0.44 -12.21
C TYR A 3 9.42 -0.49 -10.78
N LYS A 4 9.52 0.69 -10.15
CA LYS A 4 9.82 0.87 -8.72
C LYS A 4 8.56 1.31 -7.99
N ILE A 5 8.11 0.52 -7.04
CA ILE A 5 6.88 0.76 -6.30
C ILE A 5 7.19 0.97 -4.82
N MET A 6 6.72 2.06 -4.25
CA MET A 6 6.72 2.26 -2.80
C MET A 6 5.38 1.81 -2.24
N ILE A 7 5.37 1.05 -1.13
CA ILE A 7 4.14 0.64 -0.47
C ILE A 7 4.20 1.07 1.00
N MET A 8 3.24 1.88 1.42
CA MET A 8 3.07 2.29 2.80
C MET A 8 2.26 1.23 3.56
N GLY A 9 2.91 0.49 4.46
CA GLY A 9 2.37 -0.61 5.25
C GLY A 9 2.79 -1.99 4.75
N ALA A 10 3.49 -2.75 5.60
CA ALA A 10 3.98 -4.08 5.25
C ALA A 10 2.94 -5.18 5.44
N SER A 11 2.03 -5.08 6.40
CA SER A 11 1.04 -6.11 6.71
C SER A 11 0.15 -6.44 5.51
N TYR A 12 -0.73 -5.54 5.10
CA TYR A 12 -1.54 -5.71 3.89
C TYR A 12 -0.70 -5.55 2.61
N GLY A 13 0.33 -4.71 2.67
CA GLY A 13 1.21 -4.43 1.54
C GLY A 13 2.03 -5.64 1.09
N SER A 14 2.30 -6.63 1.94
CA SER A 14 3.09 -7.81 1.57
C SER A 14 2.41 -8.69 0.51
N LEU A 15 1.08 -8.80 0.53
CA LEU A 15 0.36 -9.52 -0.52
C LEU A 15 0.47 -8.81 -1.87
N LEU A 16 0.25 -7.48 -1.88
CA LEU A 16 0.43 -6.66 -3.09
C LEU A 16 1.88 -6.72 -3.57
N ALA A 17 2.84 -6.56 -2.65
CA ALA A 17 4.27 -6.66 -2.94
C ALA A 17 4.64 -8.01 -3.57
N SER A 18 4.09 -9.13 -3.06
CA SER A 18 4.33 -10.46 -3.64
C SER A 18 3.95 -10.53 -5.11
N LYS A 19 2.81 -9.97 -5.49
CA LYS A 19 2.34 -9.96 -6.88
C LYS A 19 3.23 -9.08 -7.76
N ILE A 20 3.62 -7.92 -7.26
CA ILE A 20 4.52 -6.98 -7.95
C ILE A 20 5.91 -7.60 -8.14
N LEU A 21 6.46 -8.22 -7.11
CA LEU A 21 7.74 -8.93 -7.16
C LEU A 21 7.70 -10.13 -8.11
N TYR A 22 6.59 -10.86 -8.15
CA TYR A 22 6.40 -11.96 -9.09
C TYR A 22 6.44 -11.47 -10.55
N GLY A 23 5.93 -10.28 -10.82
CA GLY A 23 6.04 -9.59 -12.12
C GLY A 23 7.43 -9.03 -12.43
N GLY A 24 8.44 -9.24 -11.58
CA GLY A 24 9.81 -8.77 -11.79
C GLY A 24 10.04 -7.29 -11.47
N HIS A 25 9.13 -6.63 -10.78
CA HIS A 25 9.24 -5.24 -10.37
C HIS A 25 9.89 -5.10 -9.00
N SER A 26 10.39 -3.90 -8.67
CA SER A 26 11.01 -3.62 -7.36
C SER A 26 10.02 -2.97 -6.41
N VAL A 27 10.07 -3.36 -5.13
CA VAL A 27 9.21 -2.83 -4.08
C VAL A 27 10.04 -2.32 -2.91
N HIS A 28 9.70 -1.13 -2.42
CA HIS A 28 10.15 -0.61 -1.13
C HIS A 28 8.97 -0.52 -0.16
N LEU A 29 9.03 -1.27 0.93
CA LEU A 29 8.00 -1.29 1.96
C LEU A 29 8.31 -0.26 3.05
N ILE A 30 7.35 0.61 3.34
CA ILE A 30 7.41 1.51 4.50
C ILE A 30 6.72 0.83 5.67
N CYS A 31 7.47 0.57 6.74
CA CYS A 31 7.00 -0.15 7.91
C CYS A 31 7.79 0.24 9.18
N LEU A 32 7.51 -0.41 10.28
CA LEU A 32 8.23 -0.17 11.53
C LEU A 32 9.69 -0.65 11.41
N PRO A 33 10.64 -0.03 12.16
CA PRO A 33 12.06 -0.37 12.07
C PRO A 33 12.36 -1.87 12.22
N ALA A 34 11.79 -2.51 13.22
CA ALA A 34 12.00 -3.94 13.44
C ALA A 34 11.47 -4.83 12.30
N GLU A 35 10.34 -4.45 11.68
CA GLU A 35 9.84 -5.13 10.50
C GLU A 35 10.75 -4.90 9.29
N ALA A 36 11.25 -3.68 9.13
CA ALA A 36 12.18 -3.33 8.04
C ALA A 36 13.47 -4.14 8.13
N ASP A 37 14.06 -4.23 9.32
CA ASP A 37 15.28 -5.01 9.56
C ASP A 37 15.06 -6.48 9.20
N LEU A 38 13.94 -7.08 9.64
CA LEU A 38 13.58 -8.45 9.33
C LEU A 38 13.39 -8.66 7.82
N ILE A 39 12.64 -7.79 7.17
CA ILE A 39 12.39 -7.88 5.72
C ILE A 39 13.70 -7.75 4.94
N ASN A 40 14.58 -6.84 5.33
CA ASN A 40 15.88 -6.66 4.68
C ASN A 40 16.82 -7.84 4.93
N ALA A 41 16.77 -8.48 6.11
CA ALA A 41 17.61 -9.63 6.44
C ALA A 41 17.09 -10.93 5.81
N GLU A 42 15.78 -11.22 5.94
CA GLU A 42 15.21 -12.54 5.62
C GLU A 42 14.18 -12.50 4.48
N GLY A 43 13.68 -11.32 4.13
CA GLY A 43 12.49 -11.16 3.28
C GLY A 43 11.21 -11.40 4.07
N PHE A 44 10.11 -11.50 3.34
CA PHE A 44 8.81 -11.83 3.92
C PHE A 44 8.19 -13.05 3.22
N LYS A 45 7.22 -13.67 3.89
CA LYS A 45 6.48 -14.83 3.38
C LYS A 45 4.99 -14.57 3.40
N VAL A 46 4.30 -14.95 2.33
CA VAL A 46 2.85 -14.85 2.22
C VAL A 46 2.28 -16.23 1.91
N ARG A 47 1.32 -16.67 2.74
CA ARG A 47 0.52 -17.88 2.46
C ARG A 47 -0.71 -17.46 1.68
N LEU A 48 -0.79 -17.88 0.42
CA LEU A 48 -1.88 -17.54 -0.48
C LEU A 48 -2.80 -18.75 -0.66
N PRO A 49 -4.01 -18.73 -0.07
CA PRO A 49 -4.99 -19.76 -0.36
C PRO A 49 -5.44 -19.65 -1.81
N ILE A 50 -5.48 -20.77 -2.51
CA ILE A 50 -5.91 -20.84 -3.91
C ILE A 50 -7.17 -21.71 -3.99
N ARG A 51 -8.20 -21.19 -4.63
CA ARG A 51 -9.45 -21.92 -4.82
C ARG A 51 -9.18 -23.27 -5.52
N GLY A 52 -9.71 -24.35 -4.93
CA GLY A 52 -9.52 -25.71 -5.44
C GLY A 52 -8.22 -26.40 -5.01
N ARG A 53 -7.38 -25.75 -4.19
CA ARG A 53 -6.22 -26.38 -3.55
C ARG A 53 -6.47 -26.54 -2.05
N LYS A 54 -6.06 -27.71 -1.50
CA LYS A 54 -6.14 -27.98 -0.06
C LYS A 54 -5.13 -27.14 0.72
N ASP A 55 -3.91 -27.03 0.20
CA ASP A 55 -2.82 -26.35 0.85
C ASP A 55 -2.56 -24.97 0.21
N PRO A 56 -2.33 -23.92 1.00
CA PRO A 56 -1.98 -22.61 0.49
C PRO A 56 -0.61 -22.64 -0.19
N VAL A 57 -0.44 -21.78 -1.20
CA VAL A 57 0.86 -21.56 -1.83
C VAL A 57 1.68 -20.61 -0.94
N LEU A 58 2.89 -21.01 -0.58
CA LEU A 58 3.83 -20.17 0.11
C LEU A 58 4.65 -19.35 -0.89
N LEU A 59 4.47 -18.04 -0.86
CA LEU A 59 5.30 -17.09 -1.60
C LEU A 59 6.40 -16.56 -0.66
N GLU A 60 7.64 -16.70 -1.07
CA GLU A 60 8.81 -16.18 -0.36
C GLU A 60 9.43 -15.07 -1.19
N SER A 61 9.46 -13.84 -0.69
CA SER A 61 9.89 -12.66 -1.44
C SER A 61 11.31 -12.78 -2.01
N ARG A 62 12.19 -13.50 -1.32
CA ARG A 62 13.58 -13.76 -1.75
C ARG A 62 13.69 -14.70 -2.97
N LYS A 63 12.64 -15.45 -3.27
CA LYS A 63 12.58 -16.38 -4.40
C LYS A 63 11.84 -15.80 -5.61
N LEU A 64 11.32 -14.60 -5.48
CA LEU A 64 10.61 -13.91 -6.56
C LEU A 64 11.59 -13.13 -7.47
N PRO A 65 11.25 -12.92 -8.75
CA PRO A 65 12.12 -12.22 -9.70
C PRO A 65 12.44 -10.77 -9.34
N GLY A 66 11.52 -10.08 -8.68
CA GLY A 66 11.68 -8.69 -8.26
C GLY A 66 12.53 -8.54 -7.01
N LYS A 67 12.84 -7.30 -6.65
CA LYS A 67 13.65 -6.96 -5.47
C LYS A 67 12.80 -6.25 -4.42
N VAL A 68 12.90 -6.69 -3.17
CA VAL A 68 12.27 -6.02 -2.03
C VAL A 68 13.31 -5.38 -1.12
N THR A 69 12.99 -4.18 -0.68
CA THR A 69 13.67 -3.47 0.43
C THR A 69 12.61 -2.92 1.37
N ALA A 70 12.99 -2.58 2.58
CA ALA A 70 12.09 -1.98 3.55
C ALA A 70 12.78 -0.91 4.39
N GLY A 71 12.01 0.03 4.92
CA GLY A 71 12.51 1.07 5.79
C GLY A 71 11.40 1.87 6.47
N GLY A 72 11.79 2.81 7.31
CA GLY A 72 10.88 3.74 7.97
C GLY A 72 10.41 4.87 7.05
N THR A 73 9.61 5.77 7.60
CA THR A 73 8.97 6.88 6.85
C THR A 73 9.95 7.87 6.21
N THR A 74 11.22 7.87 6.62
CA THR A 74 12.28 8.73 6.07
C THR A 74 13.26 8.00 5.16
N SER A 75 13.04 6.71 4.91
CA SER A 75 14.00 5.86 4.17
C SER A 75 13.95 6.03 2.66
N ALA A 76 12.92 6.70 2.13
CA ALA A 76 12.72 6.83 0.69
C ALA A 76 12.07 8.17 0.32
N ASN A 77 12.44 8.68 -0.87
CA ASN A 77 11.79 9.83 -1.47
C ASN A 77 10.70 9.34 -2.45
N PRO A 78 9.41 9.70 -2.26
CA PRO A 78 8.33 9.27 -3.16
C PRO A 78 8.56 9.61 -4.64
N ALA A 79 9.29 10.67 -4.93
CA ALA A 79 9.59 11.10 -6.30
C ALA A 79 10.44 10.07 -7.09
N ASP A 80 11.16 9.18 -6.41
CA ASP A 80 12.03 8.17 -7.02
C ASP A 80 11.28 6.90 -7.44
N PHE A 81 9.96 6.86 -7.22
CA PHE A 81 9.09 5.71 -7.53
C PHE A 81 8.13 6.02 -8.68
N ASP A 82 7.67 4.97 -9.34
CA ASP A 82 6.72 5.07 -10.44
C ASP A 82 5.28 5.01 -9.95
N LEU A 83 5.05 4.36 -8.80
CA LEU A 83 3.72 4.18 -8.19
C LEU A 83 3.87 4.11 -6.66
N VAL A 84 2.89 4.65 -5.95
CA VAL A 84 2.78 4.52 -4.50
C VAL A 84 1.55 3.71 -4.12
N GLY A 85 1.75 2.63 -3.36
CA GLY A 85 0.68 1.83 -2.76
C GLY A 85 0.35 2.30 -1.36
N LEU A 86 -0.92 2.56 -1.09
CA LEU A 86 -1.42 2.92 0.25
C LEU A 86 -2.08 1.70 0.87
N ALA A 87 -1.36 1.04 1.80
CA ALA A 87 -1.72 -0.25 2.38
C ALA A 87 -1.84 -0.22 3.92
N MET A 88 -1.94 0.96 4.50
CA MET A 88 -2.21 1.15 5.92
C MET A 88 -3.72 1.32 6.15
N GLN A 89 -4.16 1.16 7.40
CA GLN A 89 -5.50 1.54 7.78
C GLN A 89 -5.63 3.07 7.89
N GLU A 90 -6.81 3.61 7.60
CA GLU A 90 -7.05 5.05 7.53
C GLU A 90 -6.51 5.82 8.75
N PRO A 91 -6.75 5.41 10.02
CA PRO A 91 -6.28 6.16 11.17
C PRO A 91 -4.75 6.28 11.29
N GLN A 92 -4.00 5.39 10.63
CA GLN A 92 -2.54 5.40 10.69
C GLN A 92 -1.92 6.56 9.91
N TYR A 93 -2.62 7.09 8.90
CA TYR A 93 -2.09 8.17 8.06
C TYR A 93 -1.94 9.52 8.78
N ARG A 94 -2.60 9.70 9.93
CA ARG A 94 -2.41 10.89 10.79
C ARG A 94 -1.20 10.80 11.72
N SER A 95 -0.59 9.62 11.83
CA SER A 95 0.54 9.40 12.76
C SER A 95 1.77 10.21 12.33
N PRO A 96 2.54 10.73 13.30
CA PRO A 96 3.79 11.44 13.01
C PRO A 96 4.73 10.58 12.13
N GLY A 97 5.43 11.23 11.22
CA GLY A 97 6.27 10.57 10.23
C GLY A 97 5.48 9.98 9.04
N VAL A 98 4.36 9.31 9.30
CA VAL A 98 3.50 8.79 8.23
C VAL A 98 2.78 9.94 7.52
N ARG A 99 2.26 10.92 8.27
CA ARG A 99 1.61 12.11 7.72
C ARG A 99 2.56 12.91 6.83
N GLU A 100 3.78 13.14 7.28
CA GLU A 100 4.80 13.87 6.52
C GLU A 100 5.18 13.13 5.23
N LEU A 101 5.31 11.81 5.30
CA LEU A 101 5.56 11.00 4.12
C LEU A 101 4.37 11.04 3.16
N LEU A 102 3.13 10.95 3.67
CA LEU A 102 1.93 11.02 2.85
C LEU A 102 1.82 12.38 2.14
N ASP A 103 2.16 13.47 2.82
CA ASP A 103 2.22 14.81 2.23
C ASP A 103 3.31 14.91 1.14
N ALA A 104 4.48 14.28 1.37
CA ALA A 104 5.51 14.17 0.34
C ALA A 104 5.05 13.34 -0.87
N VAL A 105 4.27 12.28 -0.66
CA VAL A 105 3.64 11.51 -1.73
C VAL A 105 2.71 12.40 -2.56
N ALA A 106 1.83 13.16 -1.91
CA ALA A 106 0.94 14.08 -2.60
C ALA A 106 1.72 15.10 -3.44
N LYS A 107 2.74 15.73 -2.87
CA LYS A 107 3.61 16.71 -3.54
C LYS A 107 4.41 16.12 -4.70
N SER A 108 4.74 14.84 -4.65
CA SER A 108 5.47 14.17 -5.74
C SER A 108 4.69 14.05 -7.04
N GLY A 109 3.36 14.17 -6.99
CA GLY A 109 2.46 13.99 -8.14
C GLY A 109 2.47 12.58 -8.73
N LYS A 110 3.04 11.60 -8.01
CA LYS A 110 3.08 10.21 -8.48
C LYS A 110 1.70 9.55 -8.38
N PRO A 111 1.38 8.62 -9.28
CA PRO A 111 0.16 7.85 -9.16
C PRO A 111 0.11 7.09 -7.84
N CYS A 112 -1.06 7.07 -7.22
CA CYS A 112 -1.31 6.34 -5.99
C CYS A 112 -2.39 5.27 -6.19
N MET A 113 -2.19 4.12 -5.59
CA MET A 113 -3.15 3.03 -5.55
C MET A 113 -3.44 2.68 -4.09
N SER A 114 -4.70 2.81 -3.69
CA SER A 114 -5.15 2.42 -2.35
C SER A 114 -5.71 1.01 -2.33
N ILE A 115 -5.29 0.23 -1.33
CA ILE A 115 -5.89 -1.07 -0.99
C ILE A 115 -6.51 -1.06 0.42
N MET A 116 -6.69 0.14 1.00
CA MET A 116 -7.34 0.31 2.31
C MET A 116 -8.84 -0.03 2.22
N ASN A 117 -9.40 -0.49 3.35
CA ASN A 117 -10.84 -0.73 3.44
C ASN A 117 -11.66 0.56 3.32
N MET A 118 -11.14 1.66 3.85
CA MET A 118 -11.73 2.99 3.69
C MET A 118 -11.18 3.64 2.42
N PRO A 119 -12.00 3.97 1.41
CA PRO A 119 -11.52 4.67 0.21
C PRO A 119 -10.89 6.02 0.57
N PRO A 120 -9.74 6.40 -0.02
CA PRO A 120 -9.15 7.71 0.20
C PRO A 120 -10.09 8.84 -0.25
N LEU A 121 -10.12 9.94 0.49
CA LEU A 121 -10.99 11.08 0.16
C LEU A 121 -10.76 11.65 -1.25
N PRO A 122 -9.53 11.75 -1.78
CA PRO A 122 -9.30 12.16 -3.16
C PRO A 122 -10.00 11.26 -4.18
N TYR A 123 -10.04 9.95 -3.96
CA TYR A 123 -10.78 9.04 -4.82
C TYR A 123 -12.29 9.32 -4.77
N MET A 124 -12.84 9.55 -3.59
CA MET A 124 -14.27 9.84 -3.40
C MET A 124 -14.69 11.13 -4.11
N ARG A 125 -13.80 12.12 -4.19
CA ARG A 125 -14.02 13.38 -4.92
C ARG A 125 -14.16 13.21 -6.43
N ARG A 126 -13.73 12.07 -6.99
CA ARG A 126 -13.86 11.76 -8.42
C ARG A 126 -15.17 11.11 -8.81
N ILE A 127 -15.95 10.64 -7.86
CA ILE A 127 -17.19 9.91 -8.14
C ILE A 127 -18.26 10.90 -8.60
N PRO A 128 -18.77 10.78 -9.84
CA PRO A 128 -19.80 11.69 -10.34
C PRO A 128 -21.05 11.69 -9.46
N GLY A 129 -21.55 12.87 -9.13
CA GLY A 129 -22.73 13.04 -8.31
C GLY A 129 -22.52 12.90 -6.81
N LEU A 130 -21.29 12.55 -6.36
CA LEU A 130 -20.93 12.48 -4.95
C LEU A 130 -20.21 13.75 -4.52
N ASN A 131 -20.73 14.42 -3.50
CA ASN A 131 -19.97 15.48 -2.82
C ASN A 131 -18.96 14.84 -1.85
N GLY A 132 -17.74 14.60 -2.33
CA GLY A 132 -16.69 13.96 -1.53
C GLY A 132 -16.38 14.70 -0.23
N ASP A 133 -16.50 16.04 -0.23
CA ASP A 133 -16.22 16.84 0.97
C ASP A 133 -17.25 16.66 2.08
N SER A 134 -18.48 16.24 1.76
CA SER A 134 -19.49 15.89 2.77
C SER A 134 -19.11 14.64 3.56
N LEU A 135 -18.14 13.86 3.07
CA LEU A 135 -17.65 12.65 3.73
C LEU A 135 -16.50 12.90 4.71
N LYS A 136 -15.96 14.13 4.77
CA LYS A 136 -14.86 14.47 5.71
C LYS A 136 -15.08 13.99 7.15
N PRO A 137 -16.29 14.09 7.73
CA PRO A 137 -16.52 13.61 9.10
C PRO A 137 -16.36 12.08 9.31
N ALA A 138 -16.34 11.30 8.24
CA ALA A 138 -16.12 9.86 8.32
C ALA A 138 -14.63 9.49 8.47
N TYR A 139 -13.71 10.43 8.19
CA TYR A 139 -12.28 10.22 8.31
C TYR A 139 -11.76 10.66 9.66
N THR A 140 -10.77 9.94 10.19
CA THR A 140 -10.14 10.30 11.47
C THR A 140 -9.43 11.65 11.39
N ASP A 141 -8.77 11.92 10.27
CA ASP A 141 -8.20 13.22 9.92
C ASP A 141 -8.27 13.40 8.39
N ALA A 142 -9.34 14.04 7.93
CA ALA A 142 -9.54 14.29 6.50
C ALA A 142 -8.44 15.20 5.89
N GLY A 143 -7.78 16.03 6.73
CA GLY A 143 -6.76 16.97 6.28
C GLY A 143 -5.49 16.30 5.71
N VAL A 144 -5.26 15.03 6.01
CA VAL A 144 -4.13 14.29 5.43
C VAL A 144 -4.26 14.11 3.91
N TRP A 145 -5.46 14.29 3.37
CA TRP A 145 -5.78 14.10 1.96
C TRP A 145 -5.86 15.40 1.14
N ASP A 146 -5.71 16.57 1.77
CA ASP A 146 -6.01 17.85 1.11
C ASP A 146 -5.06 18.19 -0.05
N ASN A 147 -3.81 17.73 0.00
CA ASN A 147 -2.81 18.03 -1.03
C ASN A 147 -2.79 17.03 -2.20
N PHE A 148 -3.66 16.02 -2.18
CA PHE A 148 -3.70 15.04 -3.26
C PHE A 148 -4.47 15.53 -4.47
N ASP A 149 -3.89 15.33 -5.65
CA ASP A 149 -4.61 15.42 -6.90
C ASP A 149 -5.57 14.21 -7.02
N PRO A 150 -6.90 14.42 -7.09
CA PRO A 150 -7.86 13.33 -7.24
C PRO A 150 -7.60 12.44 -8.45
N GLU A 151 -7.10 13.00 -9.56
CA GLU A 151 -6.83 12.25 -10.79
C GLU A 151 -5.63 11.28 -10.65
N ARG A 152 -4.82 11.45 -9.62
CA ARG A 152 -3.68 10.58 -9.33
C ARG A 152 -4.00 9.45 -8.34
N MET A 153 -5.23 9.38 -7.82
CA MET A 153 -5.64 8.39 -6.83
C MET A 153 -6.56 7.34 -7.47
N THR A 154 -6.19 6.07 -7.35
CA THR A 154 -7.05 4.94 -7.71
C THR A 154 -7.32 4.05 -6.51
N LEU A 155 -8.44 3.33 -6.55
CA LEU A 155 -8.80 2.32 -5.57
C LEU A 155 -8.64 0.95 -6.22
N ASN A 156 -7.97 0.05 -5.52
CA ASN A 156 -7.89 -1.34 -5.89
C ASN A 156 -8.74 -2.16 -4.90
N SER A 157 -9.55 -3.05 -5.42
CA SER A 157 -10.32 -3.97 -4.58
C SER A 157 -9.40 -4.92 -3.85
N PRO A 158 -9.74 -5.32 -2.61
CA PRO A 158 -9.07 -6.44 -1.95
C PRO A 158 -9.06 -7.65 -2.89
N ASP A 159 -7.98 -8.44 -2.82
CA ASP A 159 -7.93 -9.69 -3.56
C ASP A 159 -9.05 -10.62 -3.06
N PRO A 160 -9.94 -11.13 -3.95
CA PRO A 160 -10.97 -12.08 -3.54
C PRO A 160 -10.42 -13.33 -2.86
N GLN A 161 -9.14 -13.66 -3.11
CA GLN A 161 -8.45 -14.77 -2.47
C GLN A 161 -7.96 -14.45 -1.07
N ALA A 162 -7.96 -13.19 -0.69
CA ALA A 162 -7.62 -12.72 0.66
C ALA A 162 -8.85 -12.63 1.59
N ILE A 163 -10.03 -13.04 1.12
CA ILE A 163 -11.22 -13.16 1.97
C ILE A 163 -10.93 -14.26 2.99
N ARG A 164 -10.95 -13.90 4.26
CA ARG A 164 -10.79 -14.86 5.35
C ARG A 164 -11.96 -15.80 5.41
N PRO A 165 -11.74 -17.11 5.66
CA PRO A 165 -12.79 -18.01 6.03
C PRO A 165 -13.54 -17.50 7.29
N PRO A 166 -14.83 -17.84 7.44
CA PRO A 166 -15.61 -17.39 8.61
C PRO A 166 -15.05 -17.84 9.98
N GLU A 167 -14.19 -18.85 9.98
CA GLU A 167 -13.58 -19.43 11.18
C GLU A 167 -12.25 -18.76 11.59
N GLU A 168 -11.74 -17.79 10.85
CA GLU A 168 -10.49 -17.09 11.14
C GLU A 168 -10.69 -15.69 11.73
#